data_46f7833f41d41b8edd0cbd9bbda2ed34
#
_entry.id   46f7833f41d41b8edd0cbd9bbda2ed34
#
_cell.length_a   1.000
_cell.length_b   1.000
_cell.length_c   1.000
_cell.angle_alpha   90.00
_cell.angle_beta   90.00
_cell.angle_gamma   90.00
#
_symmetry.space_group_name_H-M   'P 1'
#
loop_
_entity.id
_entity.type
_entity.pdbx_description
1 polymer ?
#
loop_
_entity_poly.entity_id
_entity_poly.type
_entity_poly.pdbx_seq_one_letter_code
_entity_poly.pdbx_strand_id
1 'polypeptide(L)'
;MKKVFLFILIPVLILEAQVEIPVLKNYANDFTNTLSNSELYTFNTALKKFDDSTSNQIVFLMIAALDGASLEDFTYRTAAKNQIGSKKNNNGVLFFVAKDDRKMRIEVGYGLEGALPDALASSILRNEVRPYFKQGDYYSGIAAGINAIVLATRGEYQGDGGKKGKGTGTGFPFIFLIILFIILSSIFRKGGKGGGGGGILPWIILGSMGSGRRSGGWGSSGGFGGGGGFGGFSGGGGSFGGGGSSGSW
;
A
#
# COMPACT_ATOMS: atom_id res chain seq x y z
N MET A 1 4.98 73.04 -17.81
CA MET A 1 5.49 72.11 -16.79
C MET A 1 4.76 70.78 -16.93
N LYS A 2 5.41 69.73 -17.48
CA LYS A 2 4.81 68.43 -17.67
C LYS A 2 5.05 67.59 -16.37
N LYS A 3 3.95 67.26 -15.68
CA LYS A 3 4.02 66.35 -14.49
C LYS A 3 4.20 64.92 -14.98
N VAL A 4 5.36 64.34 -14.71
CA VAL A 4 5.63 62.92 -14.94
C VAL A 4 5.09 62.14 -13.74
N PHE A 5 4.05 61.34 -13.97
CA PHE A 5 3.50 60.41 -12.96
C PHE A 5 4.34 59.13 -13.03
N LEU A 6 5.20 58.93 -12.05
CA LEU A 6 5.99 57.70 -11.90
C LEU A 6 5.08 56.63 -11.27
N PHE A 7 4.65 55.65 -12.09
CA PHE A 7 3.88 54.47 -11.63
C PHE A 7 4.85 53.46 -11.04
N ILE A 8 4.95 53.39 -9.71
CA ILE A 8 5.77 52.34 -9.03
C ILE A 8 4.94 51.08 -9.03
N LEU A 9 5.33 50.13 -9.92
CA LEU A 9 4.78 48.77 -9.94
C LEU A 9 5.40 48.00 -8.75
N ILE A 10 4.64 47.86 -7.66
CA ILE A 10 5.04 47.03 -6.51
C ILE A 10 4.78 45.54 -6.90
N PRO A 11 5.79 44.68 -7.01
CA PRO A 11 5.55 43.24 -7.22
C PRO A 11 4.87 42.69 -5.97
N VAL A 12 3.64 42.21 -6.11
CA VAL A 12 2.94 41.44 -5.08
C VAL A 12 3.60 40.06 -5.07
N LEU A 13 4.48 39.83 -4.10
CA LEU A 13 4.98 38.50 -3.80
C LEU A 13 3.81 37.72 -3.20
N ILE A 14 3.18 36.87 -4.01
CA ILE A 14 2.23 35.87 -3.54
C ILE A 14 3.08 34.80 -2.81
N LEU A 15 3.11 34.90 -1.48
CA LEU A 15 3.66 33.84 -0.63
C LEU A 15 2.63 32.69 -0.67
N GLU A 16 2.87 31.68 -1.47
CA GLU A 16 2.10 30.44 -1.38
C GLU A 16 2.42 29.80 -0.02
N ALA A 17 1.46 29.83 0.89
CA ALA A 17 1.55 29.12 2.16
C ALA A 17 1.55 27.61 1.85
N GLN A 18 2.71 27.01 1.84
CA GLN A 18 2.85 25.58 1.65
C GLN A 18 2.34 24.88 2.91
N VAL A 19 1.36 23.98 2.77
CA VAL A 19 0.82 23.19 3.89
C VAL A 19 1.97 22.46 4.60
N GLU A 20 2.07 22.68 5.91
CA GLU A 20 3.11 22.04 6.71
C GLU A 20 2.85 20.55 6.81
N ILE A 21 3.86 19.76 6.47
CA ILE A 21 3.78 18.31 6.60
C ILE A 21 3.92 17.93 8.08
N PRO A 22 2.92 17.23 8.66
CA PRO A 22 2.96 16.88 10.07
C PRO A 22 4.03 15.82 10.37
N VAL A 23 4.57 15.86 11.60
CA VAL A 23 5.35 14.76 12.16
C VAL A 23 4.38 13.78 12.82
N LEU A 24 4.37 12.55 12.33
CA LEU A 24 3.49 11.50 12.82
C LEU A 24 4.13 10.79 14.02
N LYS A 25 3.37 10.69 15.11
CA LYS A 25 3.85 10.04 16.34
C LYS A 25 3.26 8.65 16.55
N ASN A 26 2.20 8.34 15.83
CA ASN A 26 1.43 7.12 15.96
C ASN A 26 1.20 6.48 14.59
N TYR A 27 0.76 5.24 14.57
CA TYR A 27 0.33 4.57 13.33
C TYR A 27 -0.98 5.15 12.79
N ALA A 28 -1.88 5.61 13.66
CA ALA A 28 -3.09 6.33 13.27
C ALA A 28 -3.07 7.73 13.88
N ASN A 29 -3.20 8.74 13.01
CA ASN A 29 -3.13 10.15 13.35
C ASN A 29 -4.34 10.87 12.76
N ASP A 30 -5.16 11.48 13.62
CA ASP A 30 -6.30 12.30 13.24
C ASP A 30 -6.12 13.71 13.81
N PHE A 31 -5.90 14.67 12.93
CA PHE A 31 -5.76 16.10 13.27
C PHE A 31 -7.09 16.86 13.17
N THR A 32 -8.19 16.14 12.92
CA THR A 32 -9.53 16.73 12.75
C THR A 32 -10.45 16.49 13.95
N ASN A 33 -10.01 15.67 14.91
CA ASN A 33 -10.83 15.20 16.03
C ASN A 33 -12.14 14.53 15.57
N THR A 34 -12.13 13.87 14.41
CA THR A 34 -13.27 13.13 13.88
C THR A 34 -13.43 11.79 14.59
N LEU A 35 -12.30 11.16 14.91
CA LEU A 35 -12.25 9.89 15.64
C LEU A 35 -12.13 10.15 17.15
N SER A 36 -12.83 9.35 17.93
CA SER A 36 -12.66 9.32 19.37
C SER A 36 -11.30 8.75 19.78
N ASN A 37 -10.86 9.04 20.99
CA ASN A 37 -9.60 8.48 21.53
C ASN A 37 -9.62 6.95 21.58
N SER A 38 -10.78 6.31 21.83
CA SER A 38 -10.92 4.87 21.84
C SER A 38 -10.78 4.25 20.45
N GLU A 39 -11.30 4.90 19.41
CA GLU A 39 -11.17 4.47 18.02
C GLU A 39 -9.74 4.61 17.53
N LEU A 40 -9.08 5.74 17.82
CA LEU A 40 -7.66 5.94 17.53
C LEU A 40 -6.79 4.90 18.24
N TYR A 41 -7.08 4.60 19.51
CA TYR A 41 -6.39 3.55 20.25
C TYR A 41 -6.52 2.19 19.58
N THR A 42 -7.71 1.85 19.13
CA THR A 42 -8.01 0.60 18.42
C THR A 42 -7.19 0.49 17.14
N PHE A 43 -7.18 1.53 16.30
CA PHE A 43 -6.38 1.54 15.08
C PHE A 43 -4.88 1.46 15.36
N ASN A 44 -4.38 2.23 16.32
CA ASN A 44 -2.96 2.21 16.69
C ASN A 44 -2.52 0.82 17.15
N THR A 45 -3.32 0.15 17.97
CA THR A 45 -3.03 -1.20 18.46
C THR A 45 -3.03 -2.21 17.31
N ALA A 46 -4.02 -2.14 16.42
CA ALA A 46 -4.13 -3.05 15.28
C ALA A 46 -2.98 -2.89 14.29
N LEU A 47 -2.66 -1.65 13.94
CA LEU A 47 -1.59 -1.32 12.98
C LEU A 47 -0.21 -1.66 13.54
N LYS A 48 0.03 -1.38 14.81
CA LYS A 48 1.28 -1.81 15.48
C LYS A 48 1.43 -3.33 15.47
N LYS A 49 0.37 -4.06 15.85
CA LYS A 49 0.39 -5.53 15.82
C LYS A 49 0.63 -6.08 14.41
N PHE A 50 0.11 -5.42 13.39
CA PHE A 50 0.35 -5.77 12.00
C PHE A 50 1.82 -5.59 11.63
N ASP A 51 2.42 -4.44 11.93
CA ASP A 51 3.85 -4.18 11.72
C ASP A 51 4.72 -5.20 12.45
N ASP A 52 4.48 -5.42 13.76
CA ASP A 52 5.22 -6.40 14.58
C ASP A 52 5.17 -7.83 13.99
N SER A 53 4.08 -8.20 13.30
CA SER A 53 3.88 -9.55 12.76
C SER A 53 4.34 -9.77 11.34
N THR A 54 4.42 -8.71 10.53
CA THR A 54 4.69 -8.81 9.08
C THR A 54 5.90 -7.98 8.65
N SER A 55 6.34 -7.05 9.51
CA SER A 55 7.29 -5.99 9.18
C SER A 55 6.82 -5.02 8.10
N ASN A 56 5.56 -5.12 7.64
CA ASN A 56 4.96 -4.15 6.74
C ASN A 56 4.31 -3.03 7.56
N GLN A 57 4.56 -1.80 7.20
CA GLN A 57 4.11 -0.65 7.97
C GLN A 57 2.97 0.08 7.27
N ILE A 58 1.81 0.12 7.92
CA ILE A 58 0.66 0.89 7.47
C ILE A 58 0.45 2.05 8.43
N VAL A 59 0.36 3.25 7.90
CA VAL A 59 0.11 4.48 8.66
C VAL A 59 -1.15 5.14 8.12
N PHE A 60 -2.03 5.55 9.04
CA PHE A 60 -3.21 6.35 8.72
C PHE A 60 -3.00 7.80 9.12
N LEU A 61 -3.41 8.73 8.25
CA LEU A 61 -3.38 10.17 8.50
C LEU A 61 -4.67 10.82 8.00
N MET A 62 -5.34 11.56 8.90
CA MET A 62 -6.44 12.46 8.54
C MET A 62 -6.08 13.90 8.91
N ILE A 63 -6.27 14.81 7.95
CA ILE A 63 -6.17 16.26 8.12
C ILE A 63 -7.46 16.94 7.67
N ALA A 64 -7.64 18.22 8.00
CA ALA A 64 -8.81 18.99 7.57
C ALA A 64 -8.78 19.22 6.06
N ALA A 65 -7.80 19.93 5.55
CA ALA A 65 -7.67 20.30 4.15
C ALA A 65 -6.23 20.33 3.67
N LEU A 66 -6.04 20.31 2.36
CA LEU A 66 -4.75 20.44 1.69
C LEU A 66 -4.37 21.91 1.37
N ASP A 67 -5.31 22.84 1.59
CA ASP A 67 -5.13 24.29 1.36
C ASP A 67 -4.48 24.62 0.01
N GLY A 68 -4.90 23.90 -1.03
CA GLY A 68 -4.40 24.08 -2.40
C GLY A 68 -3.18 23.24 -2.76
N ALA A 69 -2.58 22.50 -1.82
CA ALA A 69 -1.48 21.60 -2.15
C ALA A 69 -1.96 20.42 -3.01
N SER A 70 -1.06 19.90 -3.87
CA SER A 70 -1.31 18.64 -4.60
C SER A 70 -1.42 17.48 -3.62
N LEU A 71 -2.48 16.67 -3.77
CA LEU A 71 -2.72 15.50 -2.95
C LEU A 71 -1.55 14.50 -3.05
N GLU A 72 -1.07 14.27 -4.26
CA GLU A 72 0.01 13.35 -4.57
C GLU A 72 1.35 13.82 -3.97
N ASP A 73 1.70 15.09 -4.17
CA ASP A 73 2.92 15.67 -3.62
C ASP A 73 2.90 15.67 -2.10
N PHE A 74 1.77 16.06 -1.50
CA PHE A 74 1.61 16.09 -0.05
C PHE A 74 1.78 14.70 0.57
N THR A 75 1.12 13.67 0.02
CA THR A 75 1.19 12.30 0.55
C THR A 75 2.56 11.69 0.37
N TYR A 76 3.19 11.87 -0.79
CA TYR A 76 4.55 11.44 -1.05
C TYR A 76 5.55 12.06 -0.05
N ARG A 77 5.51 13.39 0.10
CA ARG A 77 6.39 14.10 1.05
C ARG A 77 6.10 13.73 2.50
N THR A 78 4.83 13.48 2.84
CA THR A 78 4.45 13.02 4.18
C THR A 78 5.03 11.63 4.47
N ALA A 79 4.92 10.71 3.53
CA ALA A 79 5.48 9.38 3.66
C ALA A 79 7.02 9.42 3.78
N ALA A 80 7.68 10.24 2.96
CA ALA A 80 9.13 10.41 2.98
C ALA A 80 9.64 11.09 4.26
N LYS A 81 9.00 12.21 4.69
CA LYS A 81 9.39 12.94 5.92
C LYS A 81 9.26 12.08 7.16
N ASN A 82 8.21 11.27 7.24
CA ASN A 82 7.95 10.39 8.36
C ASN A 82 8.60 9.01 8.19
N GLN A 83 9.38 8.81 7.12
CA GLN A 83 10.17 7.60 6.87
C GLN A 83 9.33 6.31 6.94
N ILE A 84 8.09 6.34 6.43
CA ILE A 84 7.16 5.22 6.52
C ILE A 84 7.73 3.99 5.80
N GLY A 85 7.66 2.82 6.44
CA GLY A 85 8.30 1.57 5.97
C GLY A 85 9.77 1.47 6.29
N SER A 86 10.42 0.39 5.90
CA SER A 86 11.83 0.16 6.12
C SER A 86 12.65 0.53 4.88
N LYS A 87 13.84 1.12 5.08
CA LYS A 87 14.79 1.43 4.00
C LYS A 87 15.19 0.19 3.18
N LYS A 88 15.23 -0.98 3.83
CA LYS A 88 15.62 -2.23 3.18
C LYS A 88 14.54 -2.78 2.25
N ASN A 89 13.28 -2.72 2.70
CA ASN A 89 12.18 -3.43 2.04
C ASN A 89 11.21 -2.47 1.33
N ASN A 90 11.26 -1.15 1.60
CA ASN A 90 10.33 -0.14 1.06
C ASN A 90 8.86 -0.53 1.24
N ASN A 91 8.52 -1.13 2.39
CA ASN A 91 7.29 -1.82 2.69
C ASN A 91 6.32 -0.98 3.52
N GLY A 92 6.25 0.29 3.20
CA GLY A 92 5.35 1.26 3.82
C GLY A 92 4.09 1.52 3.00
N VAL A 93 2.98 1.81 3.67
CA VAL A 93 1.74 2.30 3.09
C VAL A 93 1.24 3.48 3.91
N LEU A 94 0.89 4.58 3.25
CA LEU A 94 0.19 5.70 3.88
C LEU A 94 -1.25 5.74 3.36
N PHE A 95 -2.23 5.53 4.26
CA PHE A 95 -3.63 5.80 3.97
C PHE A 95 -3.98 7.20 4.46
N PHE A 96 -4.23 8.11 3.52
CA PHE A 96 -4.41 9.53 3.75
C PHE A 96 -5.84 9.98 3.46
N VAL A 97 -6.34 10.92 4.28
CA VAL A 97 -7.66 11.54 4.13
C VAL A 97 -7.57 13.05 4.40
N ALA A 98 -7.99 13.88 3.44
CA ALA A 98 -8.28 15.30 3.60
C ALA A 98 -9.80 15.45 3.69
N LYS A 99 -10.31 15.63 4.92
CA LYS A 99 -11.73 15.48 5.22
C LYS A 99 -12.58 16.54 4.53
N ASP A 100 -12.20 17.81 4.65
CA ASP A 100 -12.99 18.95 4.13
C ASP A 100 -12.89 19.05 2.61
N ASP A 101 -11.76 18.62 2.03
CA ASP A 101 -11.58 18.50 0.58
C ASP A 101 -12.29 17.26 -0.01
N ARG A 102 -12.75 16.35 0.83
CA ARG A 102 -13.29 15.02 0.43
C ARG A 102 -12.35 14.26 -0.48
N LYS A 103 -11.08 14.31 -0.16
CA LYS A 103 -10.02 13.62 -0.92
C LYS A 103 -9.36 12.55 -0.06
N MET A 104 -9.02 11.45 -0.67
CA MET A 104 -8.32 10.34 -0.01
C MET A 104 -7.29 9.72 -0.95
N ARG A 105 -6.23 9.16 -0.40
CA ARG A 105 -5.18 8.50 -1.16
C ARG A 105 -4.57 7.35 -0.37
N ILE A 106 -4.24 6.30 -1.08
CA ILE A 106 -3.33 5.26 -0.59
C ILE A 106 -2.01 5.46 -1.34
N GLU A 107 -0.95 5.81 -0.62
CA GLU A 107 0.41 5.90 -1.13
C GLU A 107 1.14 4.62 -0.78
N VAL A 108 1.80 3.99 -1.76
CA VAL A 108 2.38 2.65 -1.62
C VAL A 108 3.89 2.70 -1.85
N GLY A 109 4.65 2.14 -0.91
CA GLY A 109 6.10 1.98 -1.08
C GLY A 109 6.45 0.89 -2.08
N TYR A 110 7.58 1.04 -2.76
CA TYR A 110 8.02 0.15 -3.85
C TYR A 110 7.95 -1.35 -3.52
N GLY A 111 8.26 -1.72 -2.27
CA GLY A 111 8.25 -3.14 -1.85
C GLY A 111 6.86 -3.77 -1.77
N LEU A 112 5.81 -2.96 -1.78
CA LEU A 112 4.42 -3.42 -1.69
C LEU A 112 3.62 -3.22 -2.99
N GLU A 113 4.18 -2.60 -4.04
CA GLU A 113 3.48 -2.39 -5.32
C GLU A 113 3.01 -3.70 -5.97
N GLY A 114 3.75 -4.78 -5.77
CA GLY A 114 3.35 -6.12 -6.25
C GLY A 114 2.13 -6.70 -5.53
N ALA A 115 1.96 -6.39 -4.25
CA ALA A 115 0.84 -6.85 -3.42
C ALA A 115 -0.34 -5.88 -3.42
N LEU A 116 -0.06 -4.58 -3.52
CA LEU A 116 -1.04 -3.49 -3.54
C LEU A 116 -0.79 -2.56 -4.74
N PRO A 117 -1.01 -3.02 -5.98
CA PRO A 117 -0.87 -2.19 -7.16
C PRO A 117 -1.93 -1.09 -7.21
N ASP A 118 -1.70 -0.04 -7.99
CA ASP A 118 -2.57 1.15 -8.11
C ASP A 118 -4.04 0.80 -8.39
N ALA A 119 -4.28 -0.18 -9.27
CA ALA A 119 -5.63 -0.64 -9.59
C ALA A 119 -6.35 -1.21 -8.36
N LEU A 120 -5.63 -1.94 -7.50
CA LEU A 120 -6.17 -2.49 -6.26
C LEU A 120 -6.37 -1.40 -5.22
N ALA A 121 -5.42 -0.49 -5.04
CA ALA A 121 -5.56 0.68 -4.17
C ALA A 121 -6.79 1.52 -4.57
N SER A 122 -7.00 1.75 -5.89
CA SER A 122 -8.19 2.43 -6.43
C SER A 122 -9.48 1.68 -6.10
N SER A 123 -9.48 0.36 -6.24
CA SER A 123 -10.63 -0.49 -5.91
C SER A 123 -10.99 -0.40 -4.42
N ILE A 124 -9.99 -0.45 -3.54
CA ILE A 124 -10.18 -0.31 -2.09
C ILE A 124 -10.82 1.04 -1.75
N LEU A 125 -10.26 2.14 -2.25
CA LEU A 125 -10.81 3.47 -2.00
C LEU A 125 -12.26 3.59 -2.48
N ARG A 126 -12.58 3.06 -3.65
CA ARG A 126 -13.90 3.18 -4.27
C ARG A 126 -14.94 2.27 -3.64
N ASN A 127 -14.58 1.04 -3.31
CA ASN A 127 -15.55 0.01 -2.92
C ASN A 127 -15.64 -0.17 -1.40
N GLU A 128 -14.52 -0.02 -0.68
CA GLU A 128 -14.46 -0.26 0.76
C GLU A 128 -14.59 1.05 1.57
N VAL A 129 -13.95 2.13 1.14
CA VAL A 129 -13.90 3.38 1.91
C VAL A 129 -15.05 4.33 1.56
N ARG A 130 -15.17 4.64 0.27
CA ARG A 130 -16.09 5.67 -0.24
C ARG A 130 -17.55 5.51 0.19
N PRO A 131 -18.16 4.30 0.24
CA PRO A 131 -19.56 4.15 0.63
C PRO A 131 -19.84 4.66 2.04
N TYR A 132 -18.94 4.42 2.99
CA TYR A 132 -19.05 4.90 4.37
C TYR A 132 -18.83 6.41 4.47
N PHE A 133 -17.82 6.94 3.80
CA PHE A 133 -17.50 8.36 3.82
C PHE A 133 -18.61 9.21 3.23
N LYS A 134 -19.35 8.72 2.21
CA LYS A 134 -20.55 9.38 1.69
C LYS A 134 -21.68 9.48 2.71
N GLN A 135 -21.71 8.59 3.70
CA GLN A 135 -22.69 8.58 4.79
C GLN A 135 -22.19 9.34 6.02
N GLY A 136 -20.95 9.86 5.98
CA GLY A 136 -20.30 10.51 7.12
C GLY A 136 -19.75 9.53 8.17
N ASP A 137 -19.79 8.22 7.90
CA ASP A 137 -19.26 7.19 8.78
C ASP A 137 -17.76 7.00 8.51
N TYR A 138 -16.98 7.91 9.08
CA TYR A 138 -15.52 7.90 8.89
C TYR A 138 -14.85 6.71 9.57
N TYR A 139 -15.31 6.33 10.77
CA TYR A 139 -14.72 5.20 11.49
C TYR A 139 -14.81 3.90 10.69
N SER A 140 -16.02 3.54 10.24
CA SER A 140 -16.22 2.32 9.46
C SER A 140 -15.48 2.34 8.13
N GLY A 141 -15.43 3.49 7.46
CA GLY A 141 -14.71 3.63 6.20
C GLY A 141 -13.19 3.48 6.36
N ILE A 142 -12.61 4.06 7.42
CA ILE A 142 -11.19 3.90 7.75
C ILE A 142 -10.89 2.44 8.12
N ALA A 143 -11.74 1.83 8.95
CA ALA A 143 -11.59 0.44 9.35
C ALA A 143 -11.64 -0.52 8.15
N ALA A 144 -12.60 -0.32 7.23
CA ALA A 144 -12.72 -1.10 6.01
C ALA A 144 -11.49 -0.93 5.10
N GLY A 145 -11.04 0.31 4.91
CA GLY A 145 -9.84 0.62 4.12
C GLY A 145 -8.57 -0.02 4.70
N ILE A 146 -8.32 0.13 6.00
CA ILE A 146 -7.18 -0.47 6.68
C ILE A 146 -7.22 -2.00 6.55
N ASN A 147 -8.39 -2.62 6.80
CA ASN A 147 -8.54 -4.06 6.69
C ASN A 147 -8.26 -4.56 5.28
N ALA A 148 -8.79 -3.88 4.26
CA ALA A 148 -8.55 -4.22 2.86
C ALA A 148 -7.06 -4.10 2.47
N ILE A 149 -6.36 -3.05 2.95
CA ILE A 149 -4.92 -2.88 2.74
C ILE A 149 -4.14 -4.02 3.42
N VAL A 150 -4.50 -4.39 4.66
CA VAL A 150 -3.88 -5.52 5.39
C VAL A 150 -4.05 -6.83 4.60
N LEU A 151 -5.25 -7.13 4.12
CA LEU A 151 -5.52 -8.33 3.32
C LEU A 151 -4.75 -8.31 1.99
N ALA A 152 -4.70 -7.17 1.30
CA ALA A 152 -3.95 -7.02 0.06
C ALA A 152 -2.46 -7.30 0.27
N THR A 153 -1.85 -6.71 1.29
CA THR A 153 -0.43 -6.89 1.60
C THR A 153 -0.06 -8.31 2.05
N ARG A 154 -1.05 -9.12 2.46
CA ARG A 154 -0.90 -10.55 2.73
C ARG A 154 -1.19 -11.44 1.54
N GLY A 155 -1.67 -10.87 0.42
CA GLY A 155 -2.14 -11.64 -0.74
C GLY A 155 -3.50 -12.31 -0.52
N GLU A 156 -4.25 -11.90 0.50
CA GLU A 156 -5.53 -12.51 0.90
C GLU A 156 -6.75 -11.66 0.47
N TYR A 157 -6.54 -10.47 -0.10
CA TYR A 157 -7.64 -9.60 -0.50
C TYR A 157 -8.39 -10.19 -1.70
N GLN A 158 -9.64 -10.52 -1.47
CA GLN A 158 -10.61 -10.82 -2.51
C GLN A 158 -11.57 -9.64 -2.55
N GLY A 159 -11.27 -8.65 -3.41
CA GLY A 159 -12.19 -7.55 -3.63
C GLY A 159 -13.56 -8.09 -4.03
N ASP A 160 -14.62 -7.52 -3.49
CA ASP A 160 -15.96 -7.70 -4.03
C ASP A 160 -15.97 -7.11 -5.44
N GLY A 161 -15.36 -7.86 -6.37
CA GLY A 161 -15.46 -7.57 -7.80
C GLY A 161 -16.94 -7.42 -8.08
N GLY A 162 -17.36 -6.15 -8.27
CA GLY A 162 -18.75 -5.80 -8.49
C GLY A 162 -19.42 -6.87 -9.31
N LYS A 163 -20.56 -7.36 -8.82
CA LYS A 163 -21.38 -8.47 -9.33
C LYS A 163 -20.93 -8.88 -10.72
N LYS A 164 -20.21 -9.99 -10.84
CA LYS A 164 -19.88 -10.59 -12.14
C LYS A 164 -21.18 -10.65 -12.91
N GLY A 165 -21.38 -9.67 -13.80
CA GLY A 165 -22.25 -9.91 -14.94
C GLY A 165 -21.73 -11.22 -15.48
N LYS A 166 -22.59 -12.20 -15.67
CA LYS A 166 -22.32 -13.44 -16.39
C LYS A 166 -21.80 -13.08 -17.79
N GLY A 167 -20.54 -12.68 -17.84
CA GLY A 167 -19.73 -12.70 -19.04
C GLY A 167 -19.09 -14.08 -19.05
N THR A 168 -19.61 -14.96 -19.86
CA THR A 168 -18.91 -16.14 -20.37
C THR A 168 -17.65 -15.66 -21.09
N GLY A 169 -16.67 -15.20 -20.31
CA GLY A 169 -15.30 -14.99 -20.75
C GLY A 169 -14.61 -16.33 -20.67
N THR A 170 -14.59 -17.04 -21.78
CA THR A 170 -13.68 -18.17 -22.04
C THR A 170 -12.25 -17.63 -21.94
N GLY A 171 -11.77 -17.44 -20.70
CA GLY A 171 -10.36 -17.33 -20.44
C GLY A 171 -9.79 -18.71 -20.75
N PHE A 172 -9.22 -18.88 -21.94
CA PHE A 172 -8.41 -20.05 -22.23
C PHE A 172 -7.32 -20.10 -21.18
N PRO A 173 -7.32 -21.09 -20.27
CA PRO A 173 -6.28 -21.15 -19.25
C PRO A 173 -4.94 -21.26 -19.97
N PHE A 174 -3.98 -20.43 -19.56
CA PHE A 174 -2.62 -20.42 -20.12
C PHE A 174 -2.00 -21.84 -20.19
N ILE A 175 -2.41 -22.73 -19.31
CA ILE A 175 -2.13 -24.16 -19.32
C ILE A 175 -2.57 -24.83 -20.64
N PHE A 176 -3.71 -24.44 -21.21
CA PHE A 176 -4.19 -25.01 -22.46
C PHE A 176 -3.28 -24.61 -23.64
N LEU A 177 -2.74 -23.40 -23.65
CA LEU A 177 -1.77 -22.96 -24.64
C LEU A 177 -0.44 -23.73 -24.52
N ILE A 178 0.00 -24.02 -23.30
CA ILE A 178 1.21 -24.84 -23.05
C ILE A 178 0.98 -26.27 -23.53
N ILE A 179 -0.17 -26.86 -23.20
CA ILE A 179 -0.51 -28.22 -23.64
C ILE A 179 -0.65 -28.28 -25.16
N LEU A 180 -1.31 -27.28 -25.77
CA LEU A 180 -1.42 -27.18 -27.22
C LEU A 180 -0.04 -27.03 -27.89
N PHE A 181 0.85 -26.21 -27.32
CA PHE A 181 2.22 -26.07 -27.80
C PHE A 181 3.02 -27.38 -27.71
N ILE A 182 2.87 -28.13 -26.61
CA ILE A 182 3.52 -29.45 -26.46
C ILE A 182 2.98 -30.46 -27.48
N ILE A 183 1.66 -30.48 -27.73
CA ILE A 183 1.03 -31.36 -28.72
C ILE A 183 1.48 -30.99 -30.14
N LEU A 184 1.46 -29.70 -30.49
CA LEU A 184 1.95 -29.27 -31.81
C LEU A 184 3.44 -29.57 -32.00
N SER A 185 4.27 -29.37 -30.99
CA SER A 185 5.71 -29.65 -31.08
C SER A 185 5.98 -31.15 -31.21
N SER A 186 5.11 -32.01 -30.70
CA SER A 186 5.22 -33.46 -30.86
C SER A 186 4.82 -33.95 -32.27
N ILE A 187 3.87 -33.25 -32.91
CA ILE A 187 3.42 -33.55 -34.28
C ILE A 187 4.48 -33.17 -35.31
N PHE A 188 5.13 -31.99 -35.11
CA PHE A 188 6.22 -31.55 -35.99
C PHE A 188 7.53 -32.32 -35.86
N ARG A 189 7.66 -33.16 -34.81
CA ARG A 189 8.83 -34.02 -34.58
C ARG A 189 8.84 -35.33 -35.36
N LYS A 190 7.80 -35.58 -36.18
CA LYS A 190 7.68 -36.83 -36.92
C LYS A 190 8.08 -36.66 -38.40
N GLY A 191 9.19 -35.97 -38.64
CA GLY A 191 9.70 -35.79 -40.01
C GLY A 191 11.18 -35.44 -40.02
N GLY A 192 12.05 -36.39 -39.64
CA GLY A 192 13.50 -36.17 -39.68
C GLY A 192 14.27 -37.39 -39.23
N LYS A 193 14.57 -38.27 -40.15
CA LYS A 193 15.42 -39.43 -39.99
C LYS A 193 16.88 -38.96 -39.90
N GLY A 194 17.57 -39.20 -38.74
CA GLY A 194 19.05 -39.08 -38.70
C GLY A 194 19.62 -38.75 -37.33
N GLY A 195 20.18 -39.72 -36.62
CA GLY A 195 21.47 -39.66 -35.92
C GLY A 195 21.56 -38.98 -34.54
N GLY A 196 21.75 -39.81 -33.52
CA GLY A 196 22.79 -39.57 -32.51
C GLY A 196 22.45 -38.79 -31.25
N GLY A 197 22.28 -39.46 -30.11
CA GLY A 197 22.96 -39.11 -28.86
C GLY A 197 22.30 -38.12 -27.93
N GLY A 198 21.95 -38.58 -26.73
CA GLY A 198 21.89 -37.71 -25.55
C GLY A 198 20.51 -37.48 -24.98
N GLY A 199 19.96 -38.45 -24.29
CA GLY A 199 18.78 -38.31 -23.46
C GLY A 199 19.08 -37.47 -22.23
N ILE A 200 18.39 -36.37 -22.06
CA ILE A 200 18.28 -35.67 -20.77
C ILE A 200 16.90 -36.02 -20.23
N LEU A 201 16.91 -36.85 -19.22
CA LEU A 201 15.74 -37.44 -18.59
C LEU A 201 14.97 -36.39 -17.73
N PRO A 202 13.63 -36.48 -17.72
CA PRO A 202 12.78 -35.49 -17.00
C PRO A 202 12.65 -35.74 -15.49
N TRP A 203 13.59 -36.41 -14.84
CA TRP A 203 13.46 -36.76 -13.41
C TRP A 203 14.10 -35.79 -12.42
N ILE A 204 14.62 -34.63 -12.86
CA ILE A 204 15.26 -33.62 -11.98
C ILE A 204 14.24 -32.73 -11.25
N ILE A 205 12.94 -32.81 -11.55
CA ILE A 205 11.91 -31.96 -10.88
C ILE A 205 11.27 -32.63 -9.64
N LEU A 206 11.64 -33.89 -9.32
CA LEU A 206 11.00 -34.58 -8.19
C LEU A 206 11.90 -34.79 -6.97
N GLY A 207 12.97 -34.05 -6.80
CA GLY A 207 14.00 -34.25 -5.79
C GLY A 207 14.28 -33.12 -4.82
N SER A 208 13.29 -32.38 -4.35
CA SER A 208 13.53 -31.45 -3.21
C SER A 208 12.34 -31.28 -2.25
N MET A 209 11.63 -32.41 -1.99
CA MET A 209 10.81 -32.54 -0.79
C MET A 209 11.49 -33.53 0.14
N GLY A 210 12.20 -33.03 1.13
CA GLY A 210 12.81 -33.91 2.13
C GLY A 210 13.65 -33.16 3.17
N SER A 211 13.03 -32.81 4.26
CA SER A 211 13.51 -32.88 5.65
C SER A 211 14.92 -32.40 6.01
N GLY A 212 14.98 -31.50 6.99
CA GLY A 212 16.18 -31.25 7.78
C GLY A 212 15.84 -30.50 9.07
N ARG A 213 15.52 -31.27 10.10
CA ARG A 213 15.45 -30.84 11.50
C ARG A 213 16.82 -30.47 12.04
N ARG A 214 16.79 -29.55 13.01
CA ARG A 214 17.57 -29.44 14.28
C ARG A 214 18.10 -28.06 14.45
N SER A 215 17.80 -27.44 15.52
CA SER A 215 17.97 -27.63 16.95
C SER A 215 18.94 -26.59 17.52
N GLY A 216 18.48 -25.89 18.58
CA GLY A 216 19.31 -25.56 19.71
C GLY A 216 19.67 -24.11 19.95
N GLY A 217 19.30 -23.64 21.17
CA GLY A 217 20.07 -22.68 21.93
C GLY A 217 19.28 -21.49 22.43
N TRP A 218 18.66 -21.60 23.46
CA TRP A 218 18.67 -21.05 24.83
C TRP A 218 19.46 -19.77 25.00
N GLY A 219 18.76 -18.74 25.50
CA GLY A 219 19.33 -17.51 25.98
C GLY A 219 18.25 -16.67 26.68
N SER A 220 18.01 -16.99 27.94
CA SER A 220 17.17 -16.33 28.93
C SER A 220 17.74 -14.95 29.28
N SER A 221 16.85 -13.97 29.51
CA SER A 221 16.87 -12.95 30.56
C SER A 221 15.80 -11.94 30.23
N GLY A 222 14.64 -11.79 30.87
CA GLY A 222 14.48 -11.42 32.24
C GLY A 222 14.52 -9.89 32.38
N GLY A 223 13.34 -9.21 32.28
CA GLY A 223 13.21 -7.79 32.51
C GLY A 223 11.74 -7.36 32.45
N PHE A 224 10.98 -7.71 33.51
CA PHE A 224 9.69 -7.05 33.77
C PHE A 224 9.99 -5.63 34.27
N GLY A 225 9.65 -4.63 33.47
CA GLY A 225 9.64 -3.24 33.88
C GLY A 225 8.38 -2.61 33.31
N GLY A 226 7.36 -2.41 34.14
CA GLY A 226 6.09 -1.81 33.80
C GLY A 226 6.25 -0.34 33.43
N GLY A 227 5.47 0.07 32.45
CA GLY A 227 5.29 1.43 32.00
C GLY A 227 4.58 1.36 30.64
N GLY A 228 3.24 1.35 30.66
CA GLY A 228 2.44 1.35 29.43
C GLY A 228 2.56 2.65 28.65
N GLY A 229 3.72 2.89 28.05
CA GLY A 229 3.91 3.83 26.97
C GLY A 229 3.76 3.05 25.68
N PHE A 230 2.76 3.39 24.88
CA PHE A 230 2.70 2.90 23.51
C PHE A 230 4.03 3.24 22.87
N GLY A 231 4.77 2.24 22.40
CA GLY A 231 5.91 2.47 21.54
C GLY A 231 5.42 3.29 20.36
N GLY A 232 5.83 4.57 20.30
CA GLY A 232 5.44 5.48 19.23
C GLY A 232 5.83 4.89 17.88
N PHE A 233 5.16 5.32 16.83
CA PHE A 233 5.54 5.06 15.46
C PHE A 233 6.99 5.49 15.23
N SER A 234 7.81 4.61 14.68
CA SER A 234 9.16 4.90 14.23
C SER A 234 9.31 4.41 12.80
N GLY A 235 9.42 5.33 11.89
CA GLY A 235 9.66 5.02 10.49
C GLY A 235 11.08 4.51 10.25
N GLY A 236 11.24 3.57 9.35
CA GLY A 236 12.50 2.93 8.98
C GLY A 236 13.15 3.48 7.69
N GLY A 237 12.56 4.52 7.06
CA GLY A 237 13.11 5.19 5.88
C GLY A 237 12.81 4.50 4.55
N GLY A 238 11.62 3.93 4.38
CA GLY A 238 11.17 3.38 3.10
C GLY A 238 11.10 4.42 1.98
N SER A 239 11.32 3.98 0.73
CA SER A 239 11.20 4.81 -0.47
C SER A 239 9.85 4.60 -1.14
N PHE A 240 9.28 5.69 -1.64
CA PHE A 240 8.03 5.73 -2.39
C PHE A 240 8.31 6.22 -3.81
N GLY A 241 7.57 5.71 -4.79
CA GLY A 241 7.71 6.08 -6.20
C GLY A 241 6.52 6.86 -6.74
N GLY A 242 5.59 7.26 -5.85
CA GLY A 242 4.31 7.80 -6.28
C GLY A 242 3.29 6.73 -6.66
N GLY A 243 3.59 5.45 -6.42
CA GLY A 243 2.63 4.34 -6.54
C GLY A 243 1.47 4.51 -5.57
N GLY A 244 0.32 3.99 -5.93
CA GLY A 244 -0.92 4.11 -5.15
C GLY A 244 -2.06 4.72 -5.94
N SER A 245 -3.11 5.17 -5.26
CA SER A 245 -4.27 5.73 -5.92
C SER A 245 -4.97 6.81 -5.10
N SER A 246 -5.55 7.77 -5.81
CA SER A 246 -6.35 8.85 -5.26
C SER A 246 -7.84 8.60 -5.48
N GLY A 247 -8.68 9.14 -4.59
CA GLY A 247 -10.13 9.08 -4.68
C GLY A 247 -10.81 10.26 -4.03
N SER A 248 -12.13 10.36 -4.25
CA SER A 248 -13.01 11.35 -3.60
C SER A 248 -14.37 10.74 -3.29
N TRP A 249 -15.14 11.38 -2.38
CA TRP A 249 -16.48 10.95 -1.99
C TRP A 249 -17.50 12.08 -1.91
#